data_0e284c11adcadb62d08415521f98db49
#
_entry.id   0e284c11adcadb62d08415521f98db49
#
_cell.length_a   1.000
_cell.length_b   1.000
_cell.length_c   1.000
_cell.angle_alpha   90.00
_cell.angle_beta   90.00
_cell.angle_gamma   90.00
#
_symmetry.space_group_name_H-M   'P 1'
#
loop_
_entity.id
_entity.type
_entity.pdbx_description
1 polymer ?
#
loop_
_entity_poly.entity_id
_entity_poly.type
_entity_poly.pdbx_seq_one_letter_code
_entity_poly.pdbx_strand_id
1 'polypeptide(L)'
;MFLTEQQEMIQDVAKRVAKDYLEPRAAEIDKTGEFPWENMKVMAENGLFGVHVPEEYGGVGSDMLSHVVVVEEIAKACASTSVALSTQALTLAPFLIAGTEEQKKKYVTPLAEGKVLGSFGITEPGA
;
A
#
# COMPACT_ATOMS: atom_id res chain seq x y z
N MET A 1 -9.90 3.07 19.94
CA MET A 1 -10.65 3.37 18.70
C MET A 1 -11.38 2.09 18.33
N PHE A 2 -12.65 2.19 18.05
CA PHE A 2 -13.43 1.03 17.61
C PHE A 2 -13.39 0.97 16.08
N LEU A 3 -12.89 -0.13 15.54
CA LEU A 3 -12.92 -0.41 14.12
C LEU A 3 -14.28 -0.97 13.72
N THR A 4 -14.67 -0.75 12.48
CA THR A 4 -15.82 -1.47 11.89
C THR A 4 -15.42 -2.91 11.58
N GLU A 5 -16.41 -3.78 11.38
CA GLU A 5 -16.17 -5.18 10.99
C GLU A 5 -15.30 -5.29 9.73
N GLN A 6 -15.54 -4.45 8.72
CA GLN A 6 -14.71 -4.40 7.51
C GLN A 6 -13.27 -3.99 7.81
N GLN A 7 -13.07 -2.99 8.66
CA GLN A 7 -11.73 -2.52 9.05
C GLN A 7 -10.98 -3.60 9.85
N GLU A 8 -11.67 -4.33 10.74
CA GLU A 8 -11.09 -5.46 11.47
C GLU A 8 -10.68 -6.60 10.53
N MET A 9 -11.51 -6.95 9.54
CA MET A 9 -11.17 -7.96 8.54
C MET A 9 -9.92 -7.56 7.73
N ILE A 10 -9.83 -6.30 7.31
CA ILE A 10 -8.66 -5.77 6.59
C ILE A 10 -7.42 -5.81 7.50
N GLN A 11 -7.55 -5.42 8.76
CA GLN A 11 -6.48 -5.49 9.74
C GLN A 11 -5.96 -6.93 9.91
N ASP A 12 -6.85 -7.91 9.97
CA ASP A 12 -6.47 -9.32 10.14
C ASP A 12 -5.73 -9.87 8.92
N VAL A 13 -6.09 -9.44 7.72
CA VAL A 13 -5.30 -9.74 6.50
C VAL A 13 -3.90 -9.15 6.62
N ALA A 14 -3.80 -7.87 6.99
CA ALA A 14 -2.51 -7.20 7.13
C ALA A 14 -1.63 -7.86 8.22
N LYS A 15 -2.19 -8.23 9.37
CA LYS A 15 -1.50 -8.96 10.44
C LYS A 15 -0.92 -10.29 9.96
N ARG A 16 -1.71 -11.08 9.21
CA ARG A 16 -1.24 -12.35 8.65
C ARG A 16 -0.09 -12.13 7.68
N VAL A 17 -0.25 -11.21 6.74
CA VAL A 17 0.81 -10.88 5.77
C VAL A 17 2.07 -10.42 6.50
N ALA A 18 1.95 -9.52 7.46
CA ALA A 18 3.06 -9.02 8.27
C ALA A 18 3.81 -10.15 8.96
N LYS A 19 3.09 -10.99 9.71
CA LYS A 19 3.68 -12.05 10.53
C LYS A 19 4.27 -13.19 9.70
N ASP A 20 3.53 -13.65 8.69
CA ASP A 20 3.87 -14.89 7.98
C ASP A 20 4.90 -14.67 6.86
N TYR A 21 4.94 -13.46 6.28
CA TYR A 21 5.78 -13.18 5.11
C TYR A 21 6.80 -12.06 5.32
N LEU A 22 6.47 -10.99 6.05
CA LEU A 22 7.35 -9.82 6.13
C LEU A 22 8.33 -9.91 7.30
N GLU A 23 7.84 -10.28 8.48
CA GLU A 23 8.67 -10.39 9.69
C GLU A 23 9.88 -11.33 9.51
N PRO A 24 9.75 -12.53 8.90
CA PRO A 24 10.89 -13.42 8.69
C PRO A 24 11.98 -12.86 7.78
N ARG A 25 11.66 -11.86 6.95
CA ARG A 25 12.58 -11.25 5.95
C ARG A 25 13.14 -9.90 6.39
N ALA A 26 12.56 -9.29 7.43
CA ALA A 26 12.87 -7.91 7.82
C ALA A 26 14.35 -7.69 8.13
N ALA A 27 14.97 -8.59 8.89
CA ALA A 27 16.37 -8.49 9.25
C ALA A 27 17.33 -8.58 8.04
N GLU A 28 17.01 -9.43 7.05
CA GLU A 28 17.82 -9.57 5.84
C GLU A 28 17.68 -8.34 4.93
N ILE A 29 16.47 -7.81 4.79
CA ILE A 29 16.21 -6.57 4.04
C ILE A 29 16.99 -5.40 4.66
N ASP A 30 16.97 -5.27 5.98
CA ASP A 30 17.71 -4.22 6.69
C ASP A 30 19.23 -4.36 6.50
N LYS A 31 19.75 -5.58 6.56
CA LYS A 31 21.16 -5.89 6.40
C LYS A 31 21.67 -5.65 4.98
N THR A 32 20.91 -6.05 3.96
CA THR A 32 21.35 -5.97 2.56
C THR A 32 21.04 -4.63 1.91
N GLY A 33 20.00 -3.93 2.36
CA GLY A 33 19.49 -2.72 1.73
C GLY A 33 18.83 -2.98 0.37
N GLU A 34 18.59 -4.23 0.00
CA GLU A 34 17.92 -4.58 -1.25
C GLU A 34 16.44 -4.23 -1.21
N PHE A 35 15.88 -3.83 -2.35
CA PHE A 35 14.46 -3.52 -2.43
C PHE A 35 13.62 -4.79 -2.26
N PRO A 36 12.60 -4.79 -1.37
CA PRO A 36 11.89 -6.00 -0.96
C PRO A 36 10.80 -6.43 -1.98
N TRP A 37 11.17 -6.81 -3.18
CA TRP A 37 10.25 -7.19 -4.27
C TRP A 37 9.26 -8.28 -3.89
N GLU A 38 9.71 -9.29 -3.15
CA GLU A 38 8.82 -10.37 -2.70
C GLU A 38 7.74 -9.86 -1.73
N ASN A 39 8.09 -8.90 -0.87
CA ASN A 39 7.12 -8.27 0.02
C ASN A 39 6.08 -7.47 -0.79
N MET A 40 6.51 -6.76 -1.83
CA MET A 40 5.60 -6.04 -2.74
C MET A 40 4.63 -7.01 -3.40
N LYS A 41 5.13 -8.13 -3.90
CA LYS A 41 4.30 -9.17 -4.52
C LYS A 41 3.24 -9.72 -3.56
N VAL A 42 3.64 -10.11 -2.36
CA VAL A 42 2.71 -10.63 -1.35
C VAL A 42 1.65 -9.59 -0.97
N MET A 43 2.03 -8.31 -0.81
CA MET A 43 1.08 -7.25 -0.54
C MET A 43 0.10 -7.03 -1.69
N ALA A 44 0.57 -7.09 -2.95
CA ALA A 44 -0.27 -7.00 -4.14
C ALA A 44 -1.30 -8.14 -4.21
N GLU A 45 -0.85 -9.38 -4.01
CA GLU A 45 -1.69 -10.58 -4.01
C GLU A 45 -2.79 -10.55 -2.92
N ASN A 46 -2.57 -9.80 -1.84
CA ASN A 46 -3.53 -9.60 -0.76
C ASN A 46 -4.30 -8.28 -0.85
N GLY A 47 -4.19 -7.54 -1.94
CA GLY A 47 -4.94 -6.30 -2.21
C GLY A 47 -4.56 -5.11 -1.33
N LEU A 48 -3.41 -5.14 -0.64
CA LEU A 48 -3.06 -4.14 0.35
C LEU A 48 -2.69 -2.77 -0.24
N PHE A 49 -2.33 -2.69 -1.52
CA PHE A 49 -2.09 -1.42 -2.20
C PHE A 49 -3.37 -0.67 -2.56
N GLY A 50 -4.48 -1.38 -2.76
CA GLY A 50 -5.75 -0.83 -3.20
C GLY A 50 -6.80 -0.66 -2.10
N VAL A 51 -6.45 -0.73 -0.81
CA VAL A 51 -7.41 -0.74 0.31
C VAL A 51 -8.39 0.44 0.25
N HIS A 52 -7.90 1.67 0.03
CA HIS A 52 -8.69 2.90 -0.02
C HIS A 52 -9.11 3.32 -1.44
N VAL A 53 -8.79 2.49 -2.44
CA VAL A 53 -9.12 2.77 -3.84
C VAL A 53 -10.50 2.20 -4.14
N PRO A 54 -11.37 2.96 -4.87
CA PRO A 54 -12.67 2.47 -5.28
C PRO A 54 -12.60 1.16 -6.09
N GLU A 55 -13.60 0.31 -5.93
CA GLU A 55 -13.69 -0.99 -6.62
C GLU A 55 -13.66 -0.85 -8.14
N GLU A 56 -14.25 0.20 -8.68
CA GLU A 56 -14.25 0.49 -10.13
C GLU A 56 -12.86 0.69 -10.72
N TYR A 57 -11.86 0.99 -9.89
CA TYR A 57 -10.44 1.11 -10.27
C TYR A 57 -9.57 -0.05 -9.73
N GLY A 58 -10.19 -1.16 -9.36
CA GLY A 58 -9.49 -2.36 -8.92
C GLY A 58 -9.07 -2.37 -7.45
N GLY A 59 -9.62 -1.47 -6.63
CA GLY A 59 -9.38 -1.41 -5.19
C GLY A 59 -10.37 -2.22 -4.37
N VAL A 60 -10.20 -2.17 -3.06
CA VAL A 60 -11.07 -2.82 -2.06
C VAL A 60 -12.30 -1.97 -1.75
N GLY A 61 -12.27 -0.68 -2.04
CA GLY A 61 -13.37 0.25 -1.79
C GLY A 61 -13.56 0.60 -0.31
N SER A 62 -12.53 0.43 0.51
CA SER A 62 -12.58 0.82 1.91
C SER A 62 -12.12 2.29 2.09
N ASP A 63 -11.91 2.69 3.33
CA ASP A 63 -11.57 4.07 3.67
C ASP A 63 -10.06 4.27 3.98
N MET A 64 -9.68 5.53 4.17
CA MET A 64 -8.30 5.90 4.51
C MET A 64 -7.90 5.37 5.90
N LEU A 65 -8.83 5.21 6.84
CA LEU A 65 -8.54 4.63 8.15
C LEU A 65 -8.12 3.17 8.01
N SER A 66 -8.77 2.40 7.15
CA SER A 66 -8.35 1.04 6.81
C SER A 66 -6.93 1.00 6.27
N HIS A 67 -6.57 1.95 5.38
CA HIS A 67 -5.19 2.05 4.88
C HIS A 67 -4.19 2.34 6.01
N VAL A 68 -4.50 3.27 6.91
CA VAL A 68 -3.63 3.58 8.06
C VAL A 68 -3.44 2.35 8.96
N VAL A 69 -4.50 1.61 9.23
CA VAL A 69 -4.44 0.37 10.01
C VAL A 69 -3.54 -0.67 9.33
N VAL A 70 -3.64 -0.83 8.01
CA VAL A 70 -2.74 -1.71 7.25
C VAL A 70 -1.28 -1.26 7.37
N VAL A 71 -1.00 0.03 7.16
CA VAL A 71 0.36 0.58 7.29
C VAL A 71 0.94 0.31 8.67
N GLU A 72 0.14 0.48 9.72
CA GLU A 72 0.56 0.21 11.11
C GLU A 72 0.97 -1.27 11.29
N GLU A 73 0.15 -2.22 10.83
CA GLU A 73 0.45 -3.64 10.98
C GLU A 73 1.68 -4.06 10.16
N ILE A 74 1.82 -3.55 8.94
CA ILE A 74 3.01 -3.79 8.10
C ILE A 74 4.27 -3.18 8.73
N ALA A 75 4.18 -1.97 9.30
CA ALA A 75 5.31 -1.29 9.93
C ALA A 75 5.85 -2.03 11.15
N LYS A 76 4.99 -2.69 11.93
CA LYS A 76 5.39 -3.53 13.07
C LYS A 76 6.33 -4.66 12.65
N ALA A 77 6.15 -5.21 11.46
CA ALA A 77 6.97 -6.29 10.92
C ALA A 77 8.19 -5.79 10.14
N CYS A 78 8.00 -4.81 9.26
CA CYS A 78 9.05 -4.30 8.39
C CYS A 78 8.79 -2.83 8.01
N ALA A 79 9.53 -1.90 8.61
CA ALA A 79 9.37 -0.47 8.39
C ALA A 79 9.66 -0.07 6.93
N SER A 80 10.69 -0.65 6.30
CA SER A 80 11.02 -0.38 4.88
C SER A 80 9.87 -0.74 3.94
N THR A 81 9.20 -1.87 4.18
CA THR A 81 8.04 -2.31 3.41
C THR A 81 6.85 -1.38 3.61
N SER A 82 6.63 -0.87 4.84
CA SER A 82 5.54 0.07 5.12
C SER A 82 5.73 1.42 4.42
N VAL A 83 6.98 1.87 4.27
CA VAL A 83 7.29 3.09 3.50
C VAL A 83 6.92 2.92 2.03
N ALA A 84 7.23 1.78 1.41
CA ALA A 84 6.85 1.50 0.03
C ALA A 84 5.32 1.47 -0.14
N LEU A 85 4.60 0.87 0.81
CA LEU A 85 3.13 0.87 0.84
C LEU A 85 2.55 2.30 0.93
N SER A 86 3.09 3.12 1.82
CA SER A 86 2.66 4.51 2.00
C SER A 86 2.97 5.36 0.77
N THR A 87 4.12 5.13 0.11
CA THR A 87 4.49 5.81 -1.15
C THR A 87 3.52 5.47 -2.27
N GLN A 88 3.04 4.23 -2.34
CA GLN A 88 2.02 3.82 -3.31
C GLN A 88 0.72 4.62 -3.11
N ALA A 89 0.24 4.74 -1.87
CA ALA A 89 -0.93 5.54 -1.56
C ALA A 89 -0.72 7.04 -1.88
N LEU A 90 0.47 7.56 -1.61
CA LEU A 90 0.83 8.94 -1.93
C LEU A 90 0.80 9.19 -3.45
N THR A 91 1.24 8.22 -4.24
CA THR A 91 1.19 8.28 -5.71
C THR A 91 -0.24 8.20 -6.25
N LEU A 92 -1.11 7.42 -5.61
CA LEU A 92 -2.51 7.28 -5.98
C LEU A 92 -3.32 8.55 -5.71
N ALA A 93 -3.03 9.27 -4.64
CA ALA A 93 -3.83 10.38 -4.16
C ALA A 93 -4.09 11.49 -5.19
N PRO A 94 -3.10 12.02 -5.94
CA PRO A 94 -3.34 13.05 -6.95
C PRO A 94 -4.30 12.60 -8.05
N PHE A 95 -4.19 11.34 -8.50
CA PHE A 95 -5.09 10.80 -9.52
C PHE A 95 -6.51 10.64 -9.00
N LEU A 96 -6.68 10.14 -7.76
CA LEU A 96 -8.00 9.98 -7.15
C LEU A 96 -8.69 11.32 -6.92
N ILE A 97 -7.94 12.37 -6.54
CA ILE A 97 -8.47 13.69 -6.23
C ILE A 97 -8.77 14.49 -7.50
N ALA A 98 -7.85 14.54 -8.45
CA ALA A 98 -7.87 15.48 -9.57
C ALA A 98 -7.70 14.83 -10.96
N GLY A 99 -7.52 13.52 -11.04
CA GLY A 99 -7.37 12.80 -12.30
C GLY A 99 -8.68 12.74 -13.09
N THR A 100 -8.58 12.75 -14.42
CA THR A 100 -9.70 12.44 -15.32
C THR A 100 -10.03 10.94 -15.22
N GLU A 101 -11.22 10.53 -15.68
CA GLU A 101 -11.60 9.11 -15.72
C GLU A 101 -10.62 8.26 -16.55
N GLU A 102 -10.12 8.82 -17.65
CA GLU A 102 -9.10 8.15 -18.46
C GLU A 102 -7.78 7.96 -17.69
N GLN A 103 -7.32 8.99 -16.99
CA GLN A 103 -6.12 8.93 -16.15
C GLN A 103 -6.29 7.95 -15.00
N LYS A 104 -7.43 7.95 -14.31
CA LYS A 104 -7.73 7.00 -13.24
C LYS A 104 -7.67 5.56 -13.73
N LYS A 105 -8.36 5.24 -14.80
CA LYS A 105 -8.33 3.89 -15.39
C LYS A 105 -6.94 3.46 -15.83
N LYS A 106 -6.18 4.39 -16.41
CA LYS A 106 -4.83 4.11 -16.92
C LYS A 106 -3.78 3.93 -15.82
N TYR A 107 -3.84 4.72 -14.76
CA TYR A 107 -2.80 4.77 -13.74
C TYR A 107 -3.23 4.20 -12.38
N VAL A 108 -4.45 4.49 -11.91
CA VAL A 108 -4.89 4.03 -10.60
C VAL A 108 -5.05 2.51 -10.57
N THR A 109 -5.68 1.92 -11.57
CA THR A 109 -5.92 0.47 -11.60
C THR A 109 -4.64 -0.35 -11.47
N PRO A 110 -3.59 -0.18 -12.30
CA PRO A 110 -2.38 -0.97 -12.15
C PRO A 110 -1.61 -0.67 -10.85
N LEU A 111 -1.69 0.56 -10.32
CA LEU A 111 -1.10 0.90 -9.02
C LEU A 111 -1.85 0.23 -7.86
N ALA A 112 -3.19 0.25 -7.87
CA ALA A 112 -4.02 -0.37 -6.84
C ALA A 112 -3.87 -1.89 -6.80
N GLU A 113 -3.71 -2.51 -7.97
CA GLU A 113 -3.46 -3.95 -8.10
C GLU A 113 -2.00 -4.36 -7.81
N GLY A 114 -1.11 -3.40 -7.60
CA GLY A 114 0.31 -3.66 -7.35
C GLY A 114 1.08 -4.20 -8.56
N LYS A 115 0.54 -4.04 -9.77
CA LYS A 115 1.22 -4.43 -11.03
C LYS A 115 2.40 -3.51 -11.35
N VAL A 116 2.32 -2.27 -10.89
CA VAL A 116 3.39 -1.26 -10.98
C VAL A 116 3.53 -0.57 -9.63
N LEU A 117 4.73 -0.10 -9.34
CA LEU A 117 5.00 0.74 -8.19
C LEU A 117 5.13 2.19 -8.64
N GLY A 118 4.55 3.08 -7.84
CA GLY A 118 4.63 4.51 -8.03
C GLY A 118 5.74 5.15 -7.20
N SER A 119 6.10 6.34 -7.60
CA SER A 119 6.97 7.22 -6.81
C SER A 119 6.39 8.62 -6.77
N PHE A 120 6.79 9.40 -5.77
CA PHE A 120 6.31 10.76 -5.58
C PHE A 120 7.51 11.72 -5.47
N GLY A 121 7.69 12.54 -6.49
CA GLY A 121 8.72 13.57 -6.52
C GLY A 121 8.07 14.95 -6.43
N ILE A 122 8.33 15.69 -5.35
CA ILE A 122 7.73 17.00 -5.11
C ILE A 122 8.76 18.09 -4.85
N THR A 123 9.85 17.77 -4.16
CA THR A 123 10.89 18.75 -3.82
C THR A 123 11.73 19.08 -5.03
N GLU A 124 11.83 20.38 -5.33
CA GLU A 124 12.63 20.93 -6.45
C GLU A 124 13.62 21.98 -5.94
N PRO A 125 14.73 22.24 -6.67
CA PRO A 125 15.61 23.36 -6.34
C PRO A 125 14.85 24.69 -6.40
N GLY A 126 14.74 25.37 -5.27
CA GLY A 126 14.03 26.65 -5.17
C GLY A 126 12.55 26.57 -4.78
N ALA A 127 12.06 25.38 -4.44
CA ALA A 127 10.72 25.18 -3.87
C ALA A 127 10.77 25.02 -2.36
#